data_33163f2c40deaef19f87c1e834a38991
#
_entry.id   33163f2c40deaef19f87c1e834a38991
#
_cell.length_a   1.000
_cell.length_b   1.000
_cell.length_c   1.000
_cell.angle_alpha   90.00
_cell.angle_beta   90.00
_cell.angle_gamma   90.00
#
_symmetry.space_group_name_H-M   'P 1'
#
loop_
_entity.id
_entity.type
_entity.pdbx_description
1 polymer ?
#
loop_
_entity_poly.entity_id
_entity_poly.type
_entity_poly.pdbx_seq_one_letter_code
_entity_poly.pdbx_strand_id
1 'polypeptide(L)'
;METPVYIIEETLLRRNLALISEVARRTDSEWILAFKAFALWKTFPIFREYISSTTASSLSEARLAFEEFGAKAHTYSPAYKDEEFDDIVRCSSHLTFNSLSQYERFHERAGECSLGLRINPEYSEVETLLYNPCAPGTRFGVTADKLPEQLPSDIRGFHCHCHCESGSEVFERSLQHIEEKFSKWFPQLEWINFGGGHLVTRKDYDTERLVRLMQGFHERYPHLKVIFEPGSAFAWQTGPLVSSVVDIVENKGIRTAILDVSFTCHMPDCLEMPYFPEVRGAQHVEHEVGSSQEPPFHLEGAGGRLYRLGGNSCLSGDWMGYWQFDHELQVGEQIIFEDMIHYTTVKTNTFNGITHPSIAMLHSDGSLELLREFTYEDYRDRMD
;
A
#
# COMPACT_ATOMS: atom_id res chain seq x y z
N MET A 1 -26.31 6.87 1.45
CA MET A 1 -25.24 7.58 0.72
C MET A 1 -25.25 7.06 -0.70
N GLU A 2 -25.03 7.93 -1.68
CA GLU A 2 -24.94 7.52 -3.07
C GLU A 2 -23.66 6.72 -3.32
N THR A 3 -23.75 5.74 -4.22
CA THR A 3 -22.61 4.95 -4.70
C THR A 3 -22.00 5.60 -5.96
N PRO A 4 -20.73 5.33 -6.31
CA PRO A 4 -19.80 4.48 -5.56
C PRO A 4 -19.15 5.22 -4.38
N VAL A 5 -18.82 4.49 -3.29
CA VAL A 5 -18.23 5.09 -2.10
C VAL A 5 -17.27 4.13 -1.38
N TYR A 6 -16.08 4.64 -1.03
CA TYR A 6 -15.17 3.98 -0.08
C TYR A 6 -15.62 4.34 1.34
N ILE A 7 -15.82 3.34 2.19
CA ILE A 7 -16.22 3.54 3.58
C ILE A 7 -15.11 3.03 4.49
N ILE A 8 -14.39 3.94 5.14
CA ILE A 8 -13.43 3.55 6.18
C ILE A 8 -14.16 3.39 7.52
N GLU A 9 -13.93 2.27 8.20
CA GLU A 9 -14.53 1.96 9.50
C GLU A 9 -13.56 2.31 10.64
N GLU A 10 -13.86 3.37 11.39
CA GLU A 10 -13.00 3.88 12.46
C GLU A 10 -12.65 2.81 13.49
N THR A 11 -13.62 1.99 13.89
CA THR A 11 -13.40 0.91 14.88
C THR A 11 -12.36 -0.10 14.39
N LEU A 12 -12.41 -0.48 13.11
CA LEU A 12 -11.45 -1.41 12.52
C LEU A 12 -10.08 -0.77 12.35
N LEU A 13 -10.03 0.50 11.95
CA LEU A 13 -8.79 1.26 11.87
C LEU A 13 -8.10 1.34 13.24
N ARG A 14 -8.84 1.72 14.29
CA ARG A 14 -8.32 1.79 15.66
C ARG A 14 -7.82 0.44 16.17
N ARG A 15 -8.50 -0.65 15.84
CA ARG A 15 -8.04 -2.02 16.15
C ARG A 15 -6.65 -2.29 15.56
N ASN A 16 -6.44 -1.97 14.29
CA ASN A 16 -5.16 -2.17 13.63
C ASN A 16 -4.06 -1.27 14.22
N LEU A 17 -4.38 0.00 14.45
CA LEU A 17 -3.45 0.95 15.07
C LEU A 17 -3.02 0.51 16.48
N ALA A 18 -3.95 0.04 17.30
CA ALA A 18 -3.65 -0.48 18.63
C ALA A 18 -2.74 -1.72 18.58
N LEU A 19 -3.01 -2.66 17.66
CA LEU A 19 -2.16 -3.83 17.45
C LEU A 19 -0.74 -3.43 17.02
N ILE A 20 -0.61 -2.54 16.03
CA ILE A 20 0.69 -2.07 15.54
C ILE A 20 1.45 -1.35 16.65
N SER A 21 0.79 -0.50 17.43
CA SER A 21 1.40 0.20 18.57
C SER A 21 1.92 -0.78 19.63
N GLU A 22 1.17 -1.85 19.93
CA GLU A 22 1.63 -2.89 20.86
C GLU A 22 2.82 -3.68 20.29
N VAL A 23 2.82 -4.00 19.02
CA VAL A 23 3.96 -4.65 18.35
C VAL A 23 5.19 -3.73 18.38
N ALA A 24 5.03 -2.45 18.06
CA ALA A 24 6.10 -1.45 18.12
C ALA A 24 6.75 -1.40 19.50
N ARG A 25 5.94 -1.33 20.55
CA ARG A 25 6.42 -1.33 21.94
C ARG A 25 7.17 -2.62 22.31
N ARG A 26 6.68 -3.79 21.88
CA ARG A 26 7.29 -5.10 22.20
C ARG A 26 8.57 -5.37 21.41
N THR A 27 8.69 -4.78 20.23
CA THR A 27 9.87 -4.92 19.36
C THR A 27 10.88 -3.79 19.56
N ASP A 28 10.62 -2.83 20.46
CA ASP A 28 11.43 -1.63 20.66
C ASP A 28 11.79 -0.96 19.33
N SER A 29 10.76 -0.73 18.50
CA SER A 29 10.93 -0.21 17.14
C SER A 29 9.89 0.88 16.83
N GLU A 30 10.22 1.76 15.91
CA GLU A 30 9.32 2.78 15.40
C GLU A 30 8.55 2.24 14.18
N TRP A 31 7.22 2.39 14.21
CA TRP A 31 6.35 2.00 13.11
C TRP A 31 5.68 3.23 12.53
N ILE A 32 5.95 3.51 11.26
CA ILE A 32 5.51 4.72 10.58
C ILE A 32 4.64 4.40 9.37
N LEU A 33 3.65 5.24 9.09
CA LEU A 33 2.69 5.01 8.01
C LEU A 33 3.30 5.31 6.65
N ALA A 34 3.25 4.35 5.73
CA ALA A 34 3.64 4.58 4.34
C ALA A 34 2.47 5.16 3.51
N PHE A 35 2.57 6.43 3.13
CA PHE A 35 1.53 7.14 2.37
C PHE A 35 1.25 6.52 1.00
N LYS A 36 2.23 5.89 0.38
CA LYS A 36 2.02 5.16 -0.88
C LYS A 36 0.90 4.11 -0.81
N ALA A 37 0.56 3.64 0.39
CA ALA A 37 -0.51 2.68 0.59
C ALA A 37 -1.78 3.29 1.20
N PHE A 38 -1.65 4.36 1.97
CA PHE A 38 -2.77 5.01 2.64
C PHE A 38 -2.46 6.47 2.91
N ALA A 39 -3.28 7.38 2.36
CA ALA A 39 -3.08 8.82 2.47
C ALA A 39 -4.40 9.60 2.69
N LEU A 40 -5.40 8.97 3.30
CA LEU A 40 -6.68 9.62 3.63
C LEU A 40 -6.50 10.58 4.81
N TRP A 41 -6.02 11.77 4.53
CA TRP A 41 -5.51 12.74 5.51
C TRP A 41 -6.52 13.18 6.57
N LYS A 42 -7.81 13.17 6.29
CA LYS A 42 -8.85 13.48 7.29
C LYS A 42 -8.91 12.45 8.43
N THR A 43 -8.30 11.28 8.26
CA THR A 43 -8.16 10.26 9.31
C THR A 43 -6.87 10.42 10.15
N PHE A 44 -5.95 11.30 9.76
CA PHE A 44 -4.67 11.48 10.47
C PHE A 44 -4.80 11.86 11.94
N PRO A 45 -5.84 12.60 12.41
CA PRO A 45 -6.04 12.77 13.84
C PRO A 45 -6.11 11.46 14.63
N ILE A 46 -6.72 10.42 14.05
CA ILE A 46 -6.78 9.07 14.67
C ILE A 46 -5.38 8.43 14.69
N PHE A 47 -4.64 8.52 13.58
CA PHE A 47 -3.28 7.96 13.49
C PHE A 47 -2.34 8.58 14.51
N ARG A 48 -2.40 9.90 14.73
CA ARG A 48 -1.54 10.62 15.68
C ARG A 48 -1.70 10.18 17.14
N GLU A 49 -2.77 9.49 17.47
CA GLU A 49 -2.95 8.89 18.80
C GLU A 49 -2.01 7.69 19.01
N TYR A 50 -1.47 7.09 17.93
CA TYR A 50 -0.73 5.83 17.96
C TYR A 50 0.68 5.92 17.37
N ILE A 51 0.91 6.76 16.38
CA ILE A 51 2.20 6.92 15.68
C ILE A 51 2.59 8.40 15.57
N SER A 52 3.89 8.64 15.48
CA SER A 52 4.47 10.00 15.48
C SER A 52 4.96 10.47 14.12
N SER A 53 5.09 9.59 13.13
CA SER A 53 5.70 9.89 11.84
C SER A 53 5.13 9.09 10.70
N THR A 54 5.51 9.47 9.47
CA THR A 54 5.07 8.84 8.22
C THR A 54 6.23 8.74 7.26
N THR A 55 6.07 7.94 6.18
CA THR A 55 7.00 7.98 5.05
C THR A 55 6.43 8.82 3.91
N ALA A 56 7.33 9.32 3.07
CA ALA A 56 6.98 10.00 1.83
C ALA A 56 7.86 9.53 0.68
N SER A 57 7.27 9.42 -0.52
CA SER A 57 7.97 8.99 -1.74
C SER A 57 8.01 10.09 -2.81
N SER A 58 7.53 11.27 -2.49
CA SER A 58 7.49 12.45 -3.37
C SER A 58 7.42 13.74 -2.54
N LEU A 59 7.61 14.89 -3.20
CA LEU A 59 7.37 16.20 -2.58
C LEU A 59 5.93 16.33 -2.08
N SER A 60 4.94 15.87 -2.85
CA SER A 60 3.53 15.97 -2.45
C SER A 60 3.23 15.16 -1.18
N GLU A 61 3.77 13.95 -1.06
CA GLU A 61 3.62 13.16 0.17
C GLU A 61 4.41 13.77 1.35
N ALA A 62 5.61 14.30 1.11
CA ALA A 62 6.38 14.98 2.16
C ALA A 62 5.65 16.23 2.69
N ARG A 63 5.03 17.01 1.80
CA ARG A 63 4.17 18.14 2.19
C ARG A 63 2.92 17.67 2.94
N LEU A 64 2.28 16.61 2.48
CA LEU A 64 1.12 16.04 3.16
C LEU A 64 1.46 15.62 4.61
N ALA A 65 2.64 15.03 4.81
CA ALA A 65 3.13 14.72 6.15
C ALA A 65 3.34 15.99 7.00
N PHE A 66 4.01 16.98 6.45
CA PHE A 66 4.33 18.20 7.15
C PHE A 66 3.11 19.07 7.44
N GLU A 67 2.24 19.25 6.43
CA GLU A 67 1.11 20.18 6.48
C GLU A 67 -0.10 19.55 7.21
N GLU A 68 -0.44 18.26 6.94
CA GLU A 68 -1.67 17.64 7.42
C GLU A 68 -1.44 16.61 8.54
N PHE A 69 -0.35 15.83 8.47
CA PHE A 69 0.00 14.94 9.58
C PHE A 69 0.67 15.70 10.74
N GLY A 70 1.30 16.83 10.46
CA GLY A 70 1.93 17.68 11.45
C GLY A 70 3.30 17.19 11.92
N ALA A 71 3.97 16.35 11.13
CA ALA A 71 5.32 15.87 11.38
C ALA A 71 6.15 15.86 10.10
N LYS A 72 7.48 15.97 10.24
CA LYS A 72 8.40 15.79 9.11
C LYS A 72 8.50 14.32 8.75
N ALA A 73 8.46 14.02 7.44
CA ALA A 73 8.45 12.66 6.92
C ALA A 73 9.83 11.98 6.98
N HIS A 74 9.83 10.63 6.94
CA HIS A 74 10.95 9.84 6.45
C HIS A 74 10.80 9.72 4.94
N THR A 75 11.63 10.43 4.19
CA THR A 75 11.46 10.54 2.73
C THR A 75 12.45 9.67 1.99
N TYR A 76 11.92 8.84 1.10
CA TYR A 76 12.66 8.05 0.12
C TYR A 76 12.02 8.17 -1.25
N SER A 77 12.82 8.49 -2.27
CA SER A 77 12.42 8.41 -3.66
C SER A 77 13.50 7.72 -4.50
N PRO A 78 13.14 6.97 -5.55
CA PRO A 78 14.12 6.38 -6.48
C PRO A 78 15.03 7.44 -7.12
N ALA A 79 14.49 8.65 -7.30
CA ALA A 79 15.25 9.80 -7.80
C ALA A 79 14.64 11.09 -7.25
N TYR A 80 15.49 12.05 -6.88
CA TYR A 80 15.08 13.40 -6.52
C TYR A 80 15.34 14.34 -7.71
N LYS A 81 14.43 15.29 -7.91
CA LYS A 81 14.62 16.39 -8.86
C LYS A 81 15.27 17.58 -8.15
N ASP A 82 16.15 18.29 -8.86
CA ASP A 82 16.86 19.45 -8.29
C ASP A 82 15.92 20.55 -7.83
N GLU A 83 14.91 20.82 -8.61
CA GLU A 83 13.92 21.87 -8.35
C GLU A 83 12.98 21.58 -7.16
N GLU A 84 12.81 20.32 -6.79
CA GLU A 84 11.94 19.89 -5.67
C GLU A 84 12.73 19.61 -4.37
N PHE A 85 14.07 19.48 -4.48
CA PHE A 85 14.86 18.88 -3.40
C PHE A 85 14.86 19.71 -2.10
N ASP A 86 15.00 21.03 -2.18
CA ASP A 86 15.04 21.90 -0.99
C ASP A 86 13.68 21.93 -0.27
N ASP A 87 12.57 21.82 -1.02
CA ASP A 87 11.23 21.69 -0.45
C ASP A 87 11.02 20.32 0.22
N ILE A 88 11.56 19.26 -0.37
CA ILE A 88 11.57 17.91 0.25
C ILE A 88 12.35 17.94 1.56
N VAL A 89 13.54 18.53 1.59
CA VAL A 89 14.38 18.67 2.80
C VAL A 89 13.62 19.39 3.91
N ARG A 90 12.94 20.50 3.58
CA ARG A 90 12.14 21.25 4.54
C ARG A 90 11.07 20.40 5.23
N CYS A 91 10.46 19.47 4.49
CA CYS A 91 9.37 18.60 4.94
C CYS A 91 9.86 17.26 5.50
N SER A 92 11.17 16.99 5.54
CA SER A 92 11.75 15.69 5.90
C SER A 92 12.57 15.76 7.19
N SER A 93 12.49 14.72 8.01
CA SER A 93 13.38 14.46 9.16
C SER A 93 14.48 13.46 8.81
N HIS A 94 14.14 12.49 7.98
CA HIS A 94 15.06 11.49 7.42
C HIS A 94 14.99 11.57 5.90
N LEU A 95 16.15 11.46 5.25
CA LEU A 95 16.27 11.49 3.82
C LEU A 95 17.12 10.30 3.35
N THR A 96 16.50 9.39 2.62
CA THR A 96 17.17 8.20 2.12
C THR A 96 17.50 8.34 0.65
N PHE A 97 18.77 8.17 0.30
CA PHE A 97 19.26 8.15 -1.07
C PHE A 97 19.19 6.74 -1.65
N ASN A 98 18.81 6.64 -2.89
CA ASN A 98 18.69 5.37 -3.61
C ASN A 98 20.03 4.85 -4.14
N SER A 99 21.00 5.73 -4.34
CA SER A 99 22.32 5.41 -4.88
C SER A 99 23.40 6.34 -4.34
N LEU A 100 24.67 5.94 -4.45
CA LEU A 100 25.80 6.78 -4.10
C LEU A 100 25.87 8.04 -4.97
N SER A 101 25.57 7.96 -6.25
CA SER A 101 25.53 9.13 -7.13
C SER A 101 24.44 10.14 -6.75
N GLN A 102 23.30 9.66 -6.26
CA GLN A 102 22.25 10.53 -5.72
C GLN A 102 22.73 11.20 -4.41
N TYR A 103 23.39 10.43 -3.54
CA TYR A 103 24.02 10.96 -2.32
C TYR A 103 25.04 12.04 -2.68
N GLU A 104 26.02 11.77 -3.56
CA GLU A 104 27.04 12.73 -3.99
C GLU A 104 26.45 14.04 -4.53
N ARG A 105 25.32 13.97 -5.21
CA ARG A 105 24.65 15.12 -5.82
C ARG A 105 23.95 16.01 -4.78
N PHE A 106 23.41 15.44 -3.70
CA PHE A 106 22.41 16.10 -2.88
C PHE A 106 22.78 16.23 -1.40
N HIS A 107 23.76 15.48 -0.88
CA HIS A 107 24.00 15.42 0.56
C HIS A 107 24.33 16.78 1.20
N GLU A 108 25.09 17.63 0.52
CA GLU A 108 25.44 18.97 1.03
C GLU A 108 24.21 19.89 1.18
N ARG A 109 23.13 19.61 0.44
CA ARG A 109 21.87 20.37 0.47
C ARG A 109 20.85 19.77 1.45
N ALA A 110 21.13 18.64 2.05
CA ALA A 110 20.16 17.89 2.86
C ALA A 110 19.89 18.49 4.24
N GLY A 111 20.57 19.58 4.60
CA GLY A 111 20.33 20.33 5.84
C GLY A 111 20.53 19.48 7.09
N GLU A 112 19.54 19.51 7.98
CA GLU A 112 19.56 18.76 9.26
C GLU A 112 18.92 17.37 9.17
N CYS A 113 18.56 16.91 7.97
CA CYS A 113 17.97 15.59 7.80
C CYS A 113 18.96 14.50 8.22
N SER A 114 18.46 13.46 8.89
CA SER A 114 19.22 12.24 9.12
C SER A 114 19.35 11.47 7.80
N LEU A 115 20.57 11.32 7.28
CA LEU A 115 20.80 10.76 5.96
C LEU A 115 20.92 9.24 6.00
N GLY A 116 20.33 8.59 5.02
CA GLY A 116 20.42 7.15 4.83
C GLY A 116 20.69 6.74 3.40
N LEU A 117 21.10 5.49 3.24
CA LEU A 117 21.18 4.82 1.95
C LEU A 117 20.19 3.67 1.90
N ARG A 118 19.46 3.56 0.79
CA ARG A 118 18.73 2.32 0.51
C ARG A 118 19.70 1.25 0.07
N ILE A 119 19.69 0.12 0.77
CA ILE A 119 20.47 -1.07 0.46
C ILE A 119 19.61 -2.14 -0.21
N ASN A 120 20.24 -2.96 -1.05
CA ASN A 120 19.59 -4.09 -1.70
C ASN A 120 20.30 -5.40 -1.30
N PRO A 121 19.65 -6.27 -0.50
CA PRO A 121 20.23 -7.55 -0.11
C PRO A 121 20.24 -8.59 -1.24
N GLU A 122 19.67 -8.25 -2.41
CA GLU A 122 19.52 -9.17 -3.56
C GLU A 122 18.75 -10.45 -3.16
N TYR A 123 17.81 -10.26 -2.23
CA TYR A 123 16.94 -11.31 -1.72
C TYR A 123 15.54 -10.76 -1.47
N SER A 124 14.55 -11.45 -2.01
CA SER A 124 13.13 -11.22 -1.74
C SER A 124 12.36 -12.48 -2.14
N GLU A 125 11.37 -12.84 -1.35
CA GLU A 125 10.45 -13.96 -1.64
C GLU A 125 9.16 -13.50 -2.34
N VAL A 126 9.11 -12.26 -2.80
CA VAL A 126 7.97 -11.75 -3.57
C VAL A 126 8.01 -12.37 -4.98
N GLU A 127 7.05 -13.24 -5.27
CA GLU A 127 6.96 -13.99 -6.52
C GLU A 127 6.63 -13.09 -7.72
N THR A 128 5.71 -12.15 -7.54
CA THR A 128 5.27 -11.25 -8.60
C THR A 128 6.36 -10.20 -8.88
N LEU A 129 6.99 -10.27 -10.05
CA LEU A 129 8.10 -9.38 -10.43
C LEU A 129 7.75 -7.89 -10.33
N LEU A 130 6.50 -7.51 -10.60
CA LEU A 130 6.02 -6.13 -10.48
C LEU A 130 6.21 -5.57 -9.05
N TYR A 131 6.13 -6.42 -8.04
CA TYR A 131 6.23 -6.04 -6.62
C TYR A 131 7.53 -6.52 -5.96
N ASN A 132 8.42 -7.22 -6.68
CA ASN A 132 9.70 -7.68 -6.13
C ASN A 132 10.74 -6.56 -6.19
N PRO A 133 11.07 -5.90 -5.05
CA PRO A 133 11.98 -4.77 -5.03
C PRO A 133 13.46 -5.15 -5.15
N CYS A 134 13.78 -6.44 -5.07
CA CYS A 134 15.15 -6.97 -5.13
C CYS A 134 15.37 -7.86 -6.37
N ALA A 135 14.45 -7.83 -7.34
CA ALA A 135 14.60 -8.59 -8.59
C ALA A 135 15.87 -8.16 -9.35
N PRO A 136 16.52 -9.07 -10.09
CA PRO A 136 17.65 -8.73 -10.94
C PRO A 136 17.32 -7.55 -11.87
N GLY A 137 18.21 -6.55 -11.91
CA GLY A 137 18.00 -5.34 -12.72
C GLY A 137 17.07 -4.30 -12.07
N THR A 138 16.65 -4.50 -10.83
CA THR A 138 15.87 -3.49 -10.11
C THR A 138 16.62 -2.16 -10.03
N ARG A 139 15.87 -1.06 -10.07
CA ARG A 139 16.43 0.29 -9.87
C ARG A 139 16.61 0.68 -8.40
N PHE A 140 16.32 -0.22 -7.46
CA PHE A 140 16.23 0.09 -6.04
C PHE A 140 17.47 -0.35 -5.26
N GLY A 141 18.10 0.63 -4.59
CA GLY A 141 19.11 0.41 -3.57
C GLY A 141 20.50 0.01 -4.08
N VAL A 142 21.46 0.11 -3.20
CA VAL A 142 22.88 -0.19 -3.43
C VAL A 142 23.18 -1.59 -2.94
N THR A 143 23.79 -2.43 -3.76
CA THR A 143 24.28 -3.77 -3.37
C THR A 143 25.57 -3.68 -2.56
N ALA A 144 25.87 -4.69 -1.76
CA ALA A 144 27.01 -4.66 -0.84
C ALA A 144 28.38 -4.50 -1.54
N ASP A 145 28.51 -5.03 -2.75
CA ASP A 145 29.73 -4.92 -3.58
C ASP A 145 29.99 -3.51 -4.13
N LYS A 146 28.98 -2.65 -4.10
CA LYS A 146 29.06 -1.24 -4.55
C LYS A 146 29.28 -0.26 -3.40
N LEU A 147 29.09 -0.67 -2.16
CA LEU A 147 29.34 0.19 -1.01
C LEU A 147 30.85 0.33 -0.76
N PRO A 148 31.32 1.55 -0.39
CA PRO A 148 32.70 1.73 0.05
C PRO A 148 32.94 0.97 1.36
N GLU A 149 34.20 0.64 1.65
CA GLU A 149 34.58 -0.03 2.86
C GLU A 149 34.15 0.77 4.11
N GLN A 150 34.27 2.08 4.03
CA GLN A 150 33.83 3.04 5.04
C GLN A 150 32.81 4.00 4.42
N LEU A 151 31.63 4.08 5.05
CA LEU A 151 30.58 5.00 4.59
C LEU A 151 31.00 6.46 4.80
N PRO A 152 30.46 7.39 4.00
CA PRO A 152 30.53 8.82 4.31
C PRO A 152 30.01 9.07 5.74
N SER A 153 30.67 9.98 6.46
CA SER A 153 30.44 10.18 7.90
C SER A 153 29.09 10.79 8.27
N ASP A 154 28.37 11.32 7.30
CA ASP A 154 27.02 11.89 7.43
C ASP A 154 25.90 10.87 7.11
N ILE A 155 26.23 9.69 6.58
CA ILE A 155 25.29 8.59 6.46
C ILE A 155 25.06 7.98 7.84
N ARG A 156 23.81 8.11 8.32
CA ARG A 156 23.36 7.67 9.64
C ARG A 156 22.56 6.38 9.64
N GLY A 157 22.05 5.97 8.50
CA GLY A 157 21.20 4.78 8.47
C GLY A 157 21.14 4.03 7.15
N PHE A 158 20.63 2.81 7.24
CA PHE A 158 20.24 2.02 6.09
C PHE A 158 18.73 1.84 6.02
N HIS A 159 18.21 1.87 4.81
CA HIS A 159 16.83 1.52 4.48
C HIS A 159 16.84 0.28 3.58
N CYS A 160 16.12 -0.77 3.98
CA CYS A 160 15.99 -2.01 3.23
C CYS A 160 14.53 -2.40 3.10
N HIS A 161 13.97 -2.30 1.91
CA HIS A 161 12.59 -2.73 1.64
C HIS A 161 12.61 -3.88 0.64
N CYS A 162 12.29 -5.10 1.10
CA CYS A 162 12.35 -6.34 0.32
C CYS A 162 11.10 -7.22 0.49
N HIS A 163 10.02 -6.68 1.07
CA HIS A 163 8.78 -7.39 1.35
C HIS A 163 7.58 -6.80 0.63
N CYS A 164 6.57 -7.64 0.37
CA CYS A 164 5.22 -7.26 0.01
C CYS A 164 4.28 -8.27 0.66
N GLU A 165 3.39 -7.80 1.56
CA GLU A 165 2.39 -8.60 2.29
C GLU A 165 2.95 -9.90 2.94
N SER A 166 4.15 -9.79 3.48
CA SER A 166 4.91 -10.92 3.99
C SER A 166 4.64 -11.20 5.46
N GLY A 167 4.83 -12.47 5.87
CA GLY A 167 4.85 -12.90 7.26
C GLY A 167 6.21 -12.71 7.94
N SER A 168 6.27 -12.96 9.24
CA SER A 168 7.50 -12.81 10.03
C SER A 168 8.56 -13.87 9.71
N GLU A 169 8.19 -15.02 9.17
CA GLU A 169 9.11 -16.06 8.69
C GLU A 169 9.90 -15.61 7.45
N VAL A 170 9.26 -14.83 6.57
CA VAL A 170 9.95 -14.23 5.41
C VAL A 170 10.90 -13.14 5.90
N PHE A 171 10.48 -12.35 6.88
CA PHE A 171 11.34 -11.33 7.48
C PHE A 171 12.58 -11.97 8.15
N GLU A 172 12.42 -13.08 8.87
CA GLU A 172 13.55 -13.81 9.48
C GLU A 172 14.63 -14.15 8.46
N ARG A 173 14.24 -14.71 7.32
CA ARG A 173 15.19 -15.06 6.24
C ARG A 173 15.82 -13.82 5.60
N SER A 174 15.01 -12.79 5.37
CA SER A 174 15.52 -11.53 4.82
C SER A 174 16.49 -10.84 5.76
N LEU A 175 16.23 -10.86 7.07
CA LEU A 175 17.11 -10.30 8.08
C LEU A 175 18.47 -11.00 8.08
N GLN A 176 18.50 -12.35 7.92
CA GLN A 176 19.76 -13.09 7.77
C GLN A 176 20.57 -12.59 6.58
N HIS A 177 19.96 -12.46 5.40
CA HIS A 177 20.64 -11.93 4.22
C HIS A 177 21.13 -10.49 4.38
N ILE A 178 20.34 -9.64 5.08
CA ILE A 178 20.76 -8.28 5.40
C ILE A 178 21.97 -8.28 6.32
N GLU A 179 21.94 -9.06 7.40
CA GLU A 179 23.05 -9.15 8.34
C GLU A 179 24.32 -9.75 7.69
N GLU A 180 24.20 -10.84 6.91
CA GLU A 180 25.32 -11.45 6.19
C GLU A 180 26.03 -10.47 5.26
N LYS A 181 25.26 -9.64 4.52
CA LYS A 181 25.83 -8.75 3.52
C LYS A 181 26.25 -7.39 4.06
N PHE A 182 25.54 -6.86 5.07
CA PHE A 182 25.66 -5.45 5.45
C PHE A 182 26.09 -5.20 6.92
N SER A 183 26.15 -6.20 7.78
CA SER A 183 26.44 -5.98 9.21
C SER A 183 27.78 -5.31 9.49
N LYS A 184 28.76 -5.43 8.62
CA LYS A 184 30.07 -4.76 8.77
C LYS A 184 29.97 -3.23 8.85
N TRP A 185 28.90 -2.63 8.29
CA TRP A 185 28.66 -1.18 8.34
C TRP A 185 27.77 -0.76 9.51
N PHE A 186 27.06 -1.68 10.16
CA PHE A 186 26.15 -1.36 11.25
C PHE A 186 26.80 -0.56 12.39
N PRO A 187 28.08 -0.78 12.77
CA PRO A 187 28.73 0.05 13.79
C PRO A 187 28.85 1.55 13.44
N GLN A 188 28.68 1.92 12.16
CA GLN A 188 28.74 3.30 11.69
C GLN A 188 27.36 3.99 11.68
N LEU A 189 26.29 3.24 11.93
CA LEU A 189 24.91 3.70 11.75
C LEU A 189 24.25 4.01 13.09
N GLU A 190 23.22 4.83 13.06
CA GLU A 190 22.35 5.16 14.19
C GLU A 190 20.98 4.48 14.07
N TRP A 191 20.56 4.14 12.85
CA TRP A 191 19.26 3.51 12.60
C TRP A 191 19.30 2.54 11.41
N ILE A 192 18.35 1.60 11.43
CA ILE A 192 18.04 0.74 10.32
C ILE A 192 16.52 0.73 10.09
N ASN A 193 16.10 0.92 8.85
CA ASN A 193 14.72 0.88 8.44
C ASN A 193 14.51 -0.36 7.56
N PHE A 194 13.72 -1.30 8.06
CA PHE A 194 13.43 -2.57 7.37
C PHE A 194 12.30 -2.44 6.34
N GLY A 195 11.83 -1.22 6.08
CA GLY A 195 10.81 -0.94 5.06
C GLY A 195 9.42 -1.42 5.45
N GLY A 196 8.58 -1.54 4.44
CA GLY A 196 7.21 -2.01 4.56
C GLY A 196 7.03 -3.45 4.09
N GLY A 197 5.76 -3.83 3.89
CA GLY A 197 5.37 -5.17 3.45
C GLY A 197 5.18 -6.18 4.59
N HIS A 198 5.34 -5.75 5.84
CA HIS A 198 5.05 -6.54 7.04
C HIS A 198 3.55 -6.46 7.35
N LEU A 199 2.81 -7.52 7.05
CA LEU A 199 1.35 -7.52 7.20
C LEU A 199 0.93 -8.00 8.60
N VAL A 200 1.42 -7.29 9.62
CA VAL A 200 1.28 -7.66 11.04
C VAL A 200 -0.17 -7.73 11.53
N THR A 201 -1.09 -7.07 10.85
CA THR A 201 -2.53 -7.08 11.16
C THR A 201 -3.30 -8.22 10.50
N ARG A 202 -2.64 -9.00 9.63
CA ARG A 202 -3.22 -10.22 9.07
C ARG A 202 -3.30 -11.31 10.15
N LYS A 203 -4.42 -12.01 10.20
CA LYS A 203 -4.74 -12.96 11.27
C LYS A 203 -3.71 -14.08 11.48
N ASP A 204 -3.03 -14.50 10.41
CA ASP A 204 -2.03 -15.57 10.41
C ASP A 204 -0.59 -15.08 10.65
N TYR A 205 -0.39 -13.77 10.91
CA TYR A 205 0.94 -13.24 11.15
C TYR A 205 1.47 -13.64 12.54
N ASP A 206 2.64 -14.28 12.61
CA ASP A 206 3.29 -14.65 13.87
C ASP A 206 4.04 -13.45 14.47
N THR A 207 3.35 -12.67 15.30
CA THR A 207 3.91 -11.51 16.00
C THR A 207 4.95 -11.91 17.05
N GLU A 208 4.80 -13.09 17.67
CA GLU A 208 5.76 -13.59 18.67
C GLU A 208 7.11 -13.88 18.03
N ARG A 209 7.12 -14.40 16.79
CA ARG A 209 8.37 -14.57 16.03
C ARG A 209 9.02 -13.21 15.78
N LEU A 210 8.28 -12.22 15.32
CA LEU A 210 8.82 -10.88 15.08
C LEU A 210 9.44 -10.30 16.35
N VAL A 211 8.77 -10.44 17.49
CA VAL A 211 9.28 -9.95 18.78
C VAL A 211 10.61 -10.64 19.13
N ARG A 212 10.68 -11.97 19.03
CA ARG A 212 11.94 -12.70 19.28
C ARG A 212 13.06 -12.27 18.33
N LEU A 213 12.76 -12.08 17.06
CA LEU A 213 13.74 -11.63 16.07
C LEU A 213 14.30 -10.24 16.42
N MET A 214 13.43 -9.31 16.80
CA MET A 214 13.87 -7.96 17.17
C MET A 214 14.62 -7.94 18.48
N GLN A 215 14.22 -8.72 19.49
CA GLN A 215 15.00 -8.88 20.71
C GLN A 215 16.42 -9.36 20.41
N GLY A 216 16.58 -10.42 19.63
CA GLY A 216 17.90 -10.90 19.23
C GLY A 216 18.69 -9.90 18.36
N PHE A 217 18.01 -9.09 17.55
CA PHE A 217 18.64 -8.01 16.79
C PHE A 217 19.18 -6.91 17.71
N HIS A 218 18.41 -6.45 18.68
CA HIS A 218 18.83 -5.43 19.65
C HIS A 218 19.95 -5.93 20.59
N GLU A 219 19.96 -7.22 20.92
CA GLU A 219 21.09 -7.82 21.66
C GLU A 219 22.41 -7.72 20.88
N ARG A 220 22.37 -7.92 19.55
CA ARG A 220 23.56 -7.81 18.68
C ARG A 220 23.94 -6.37 18.35
N TYR A 221 22.94 -5.49 18.20
CA TYR A 221 23.12 -4.10 17.74
C TYR A 221 22.36 -3.10 18.61
N PRO A 222 22.71 -2.97 19.91
CA PRO A 222 21.92 -2.19 20.88
C PRO A 222 21.89 -0.68 20.61
N HIS A 223 22.77 -0.19 19.73
CA HIS A 223 22.86 1.23 19.37
C HIS A 223 21.97 1.61 18.19
N LEU A 224 21.45 0.61 17.44
CA LEU A 224 20.63 0.87 16.27
C LEU A 224 19.15 1.06 16.65
N LYS A 225 18.58 2.17 16.23
CA LYS A 225 17.13 2.32 16.20
C LYS A 225 16.54 1.53 15.04
N VAL A 226 15.48 0.79 15.29
CA VAL A 226 14.77 0.02 14.25
C VAL A 226 13.50 0.74 13.84
N ILE A 227 13.29 0.84 12.52
CA ILE A 227 12.12 1.47 11.91
C ILE A 227 11.46 0.47 10.96
N PHE A 228 10.11 0.45 10.95
CA PHE A 228 9.28 -0.25 9.99
C PHE A 228 8.32 0.71 9.31
N GLU A 229 8.06 0.51 8.02
CA GLU A 229 7.21 1.37 7.19
C GLU A 229 6.02 0.59 6.59
N PRO A 230 5.19 -0.11 7.37
CA PRO A 230 4.05 -0.79 6.78
C PRO A 230 3.05 0.24 6.21
N GLY A 231 2.39 -0.18 5.16
CA GLY A 231 1.30 0.60 4.57
C GLY A 231 -0.02 -0.13 4.71
N SER A 232 -0.18 -1.24 3.97
CA SER A 232 -1.39 -2.08 4.01
C SER A 232 -1.78 -2.48 5.42
N ALA A 233 -0.81 -2.84 6.28
CA ALA A 233 -1.09 -3.31 7.63
C ALA A 233 -1.91 -2.32 8.48
N PHE A 234 -1.74 -1.01 8.29
CA PHE A 234 -2.53 -0.02 9.01
C PHE A 234 -4.00 -0.04 8.60
N ALA A 235 -4.27 -0.18 7.31
CA ALA A 235 -5.62 -0.11 6.75
C ALA A 235 -6.17 -1.48 6.28
N TRP A 236 -5.53 -2.58 6.67
CA TRP A 236 -5.94 -3.94 6.34
C TRP A 236 -7.32 -4.25 6.89
N GLN A 237 -8.25 -4.62 6.00
CA GLN A 237 -9.65 -4.93 6.35
C GLN A 237 -10.32 -3.85 7.20
N THR A 238 -10.13 -2.58 6.80
CA THR A 238 -10.72 -1.42 7.49
C THR A 238 -11.88 -0.80 6.74
N GLY A 239 -12.36 -1.44 5.69
CA GLY A 239 -13.59 -1.03 5.05
C GLY A 239 -13.68 -1.37 3.57
N PRO A 240 -14.92 -1.32 3.03
CA PRO A 240 -15.24 -1.70 1.67
C PRO A 240 -15.25 -0.52 0.69
N LEU A 241 -15.33 -0.89 -0.61
CA LEU A 241 -15.90 -0.08 -1.67
C LEU A 241 -17.32 -0.58 -1.95
N VAL A 242 -18.31 0.31 -1.83
CA VAL A 242 -19.70 0.03 -2.13
C VAL A 242 -20.04 0.59 -3.49
N SER A 243 -20.56 -0.24 -4.36
CA SER A 243 -20.98 0.04 -5.73
C SER A 243 -22.44 -0.38 -5.93
N SER A 244 -23.08 0.06 -7.00
CA SER A 244 -24.44 -0.37 -7.39
C SER A 244 -24.45 -0.93 -8.80
N VAL A 245 -25.30 -1.94 -9.03
CA VAL A 245 -25.60 -2.45 -10.37
C VAL A 245 -26.40 -1.38 -11.15
N VAL A 246 -25.85 -0.91 -12.25
CA VAL A 246 -26.53 0.10 -13.11
C VAL A 246 -27.20 -0.51 -14.32
N ASP A 247 -26.74 -1.70 -14.77
CA ASP A 247 -27.37 -2.46 -15.85
C ASP A 247 -26.97 -3.95 -15.78
N ILE A 248 -27.75 -4.82 -16.40
CA ILE A 248 -27.42 -6.24 -16.57
C ILE A 248 -27.60 -6.59 -18.05
N VAL A 249 -26.50 -6.96 -18.69
CA VAL A 249 -26.49 -7.35 -20.10
C VAL A 249 -26.17 -8.83 -20.25
N GLU A 250 -26.71 -9.46 -21.28
CA GLU A 250 -26.41 -10.84 -21.61
C GLU A 250 -25.92 -10.96 -23.04
N ASN A 251 -24.80 -11.63 -23.25
CA ASN A 251 -24.27 -11.93 -24.56
C ASN A 251 -23.71 -13.36 -24.59
N LYS A 252 -24.20 -14.19 -25.51
CA LYS A 252 -23.80 -15.60 -25.66
C LYS A 252 -23.85 -16.39 -24.36
N GLY A 253 -24.88 -16.12 -23.53
CA GLY A 253 -25.08 -16.80 -22.26
C GLY A 253 -24.24 -16.24 -21.09
N ILE A 254 -23.40 -15.22 -21.31
CA ILE A 254 -22.70 -14.53 -20.25
C ILE A 254 -23.54 -13.35 -19.77
N ARG A 255 -23.95 -13.40 -18.52
CA ARG A 255 -24.61 -12.28 -17.84
C ARG A 255 -23.52 -11.40 -17.20
N THR A 256 -23.51 -10.11 -17.54
CA THR A 256 -22.60 -9.13 -16.96
C THR A 256 -23.41 -8.09 -16.19
N ALA A 257 -23.18 -7.99 -14.89
CA ALA A 257 -23.67 -6.89 -14.09
C ALA A 257 -22.70 -5.71 -14.26
N ILE A 258 -23.18 -4.63 -14.89
CA ILE A 258 -22.43 -3.39 -15.06
C ILE A 258 -22.61 -2.56 -13.80
N LEU A 259 -21.52 -2.14 -13.19
CA LEU A 259 -21.48 -1.41 -11.93
C LEU A 259 -21.20 0.08 -12.16
N ASP A 260 -21.54 0.93 -11.21
CA ASP A 260 -21.18 2.36 -11.22
C ASP A 260 -19.72 2.64 -10.86
N VAL A 261 -18.91 1.60 -10.63
CA VAL A 261 -17.45 1.67 -10.54
C VAL A 261 -16.79 1.30 -11.86
N SER A 262 -15.51 1.58 -11.98
CA SER A 262 -14.63 1.05 -13.02
C SER A 262 -13.43 0.38 -12.36
N PHE A 263 -13.13 -0.85 -12.74
CA PHE A 263 -11.97 -1.57 -12.19
C PHE A 263 -10.67 -0.90 -12.61
N THR A 264 -10.56 -0.42 -13.84
CA THR A 264 -9.39 0.31 -14.32
C THR A 264 -9.20 1.67 -13.65
N CYS A 265 -10.28 2.31 -13.20
CA CYS A 265 -10.22 3.62 -12.55
C CYS A 265 -10.09 3.54 -11.03
N HIS A 266 -10.82 2.64 -10.39
CA HIS A 266 -11.05 2.63 -8.96
C HIS A 266 -10.39 1.44 -8.24
N MET A 267 -10.05 0.37 -8.97
CA MET A 267 -9.41 -0.84 -8.46
C MET A 267 -8.37 -1.36 -9.48
N PRO A 268 -7.40 -0.53 -9.93
CA PRO A 268 -6.51 -0.93 -11.04
C PRO A 268 -5.68 -2.16 -10.73
N ASP A 269 -5.32 -2.42 -9.47
CA ASP A 269 -4.57 -3.62 -9.09
C ASP A 269 -5.31 -4.92 -9.38
N CYS A 270 -6.65 -4.91 -9.41
CA CYS A 270 -7.44 -6.07 -9.83
C CYS A 270 -7.16 -6.48 -11.29
N LEU A 271 -6.76 -5.54 -12.15
CA LEU A 271 -6.42 -5.78 -13.55
C LEU A 271 -4.91 -5.92 -13.78
N GLU A 272 -4.08 -5.14 -13.07
CA GLU A 272 -2.63 -5.10 -13.23
C GLU A 272 -1.94 -6.32 -12.60
N MET A 273 -2.46 -6.80 -11.48
CA MET A 273 -1.91 -7.90 -10.71
C MET A 273 -2.63 -9.23 -10.90
N PRO A 274 -3.61 -9.35 -11.64
CA PRO A 274 -4.96 -9.89 -11.44
C PRO A 274 -5.15 -10.56 -10.07
N TYR A 275 -5.90 -9.88 -9.19
CA TYR A 275 -6.40 -10.49 -7.97
C TYR A 275 -7.91 -10.21 -7.84
N PHE A 276 -8.59 -11.02 -7.04
CA PHE A 276 -10.02 -10.93 -6.84
C PHE A 276 -10.30 -10.57 -5.37
N PRO A 277 -10.71 -9.30 -5.08
CA PRO A 277 -11.14 -8.94 -3.74
C PRO A 277 -12.40 -9.72 -3.38
N GLU A 278 -12.59 -10.00 -2.11
CA GLU A 278 -13.82 -10.63 -1.64
C GLU A 278 -15.03 -9.75 -1.99
N VAL A 279 -16.07 -10.37 -2.55
CA VAL A 279 -17.37 -9.74 -2.81
C VAL A 279 -18.37 -10.27 -1.79
N ARG A 280 -18.95 -9.37 -0.98
CA ARG A 280 -19.88 -9.75 0.08
C ARG A 280 -21.10 -10.50 -0.48
N GLY A 281 -21.37 -11.69 0.04
CA GLY A 281 -22.52 -12.49 -0.38
C GLY A 281 -22.33 -13.21 -1.72
N ALA A 282 -21.13 -13.24 -2.30
CA ALA A 282 -20.83 -13.96 -3.54
C ALA A 282 -19.57 -14.82 -3.40
N GLN A 283 -19.46 -15.82 -4.24
CA GLN A 283 -18.29 -16.69 -4.35
C GLN A 283 -17.60 -16.48 -5.70
N HIS A 284 -16.30 -16.23 -5.66
CA HIS A 284 -15.50 -16.16 -6.89
C HIS A 284 -15.46 -17.54 -7.56
N VAL A 285 -15.67 -17.55 -8.86
CA VAL A 285 -15.59 -18.76 -9.68
C VAL A 285 -14.29 -18.72 -10.45
N GLU A 286 -13.39 -19.67 -10.15
CA GLU A 286 -12.10 -19.78 -10.84
C GLU A 286 -12.31 -19.97 -12.34
N HIS A 287 -11.58 -19.24 -13.14
CA HIS A 287 -11.48 -19.36 -14.58
C HIS A 287 -10.03 -19.15 -15.00
N GLU A 288 -9.62 -19.79 -16.08
CA GLU A 288 -8.28 -19.59 -16.62
C GLU A 288 -8.17 -18.17 -17.20
N VAL A 289 -7.30 -17.36 -16.61
CA VAL A 289 -6.97 -16.03 -17.13
C VAL A 289 -6.25 -16.20 -18.46
N GLY A 290 -6.88 -15.76 -19.54
CA GLY A 290 -6.32 -15.83 -20.88
C GLY A 290 -7.03 -16.79 -21.85
N SER A 291 -7.97 -17.61 -21.42
CA SER A 291 -8.88 -18.30 -22.33
C SER A 291 -9.96 -17.32 -22.82
N SER A 292 -9.61 -16.49 -23.78
CA SER A 292 -10.52 -15.48 -24.38
C SER A 292 -11.69 -16.10 -25.16
N GLN A 293 -11.80 -17.41 -25.21
CA GLN A 293 -12.69 -18.08 -26.15
C GLN A 293 -13.82 -18.94 -25.54
N GLU A 294 -13.69 -19.39 -24.29
CA GLU A 294 -14.78 -20.12 -23.63
C GLU A 294 -14.95 -19.65 -22.18
N PRO A 295 -16.08 -18.98 -21.90
CA PRO A 295 -16.44 -18.72 -20.51
C PRO A 295 -16.76 -20.05 -19.80
N PRO A 296 -16.71 -20.08 -18.45
CA PRO A 296 -16.97 -21.29 -17.66
C PRO A 296 -18.46 -21.71 -17.70
N PHE A 297 -19.00 -21.98 -18.91
CA PHE A 297 -20.44 -22.21 -19.13
C PHE A 297 -20.96 -23.57 -18.69
N HIS A 298 -20.13 -24.44 -18.19
CA HIS A 298 -20.52 -25.78 -17.77
C HIS A 298 -20.50 -25.99 -16.26
N LEU A 299 -20.70 -24.92 -15.48
CA LEU A 299 -21.03 -25.12 -14.06
C LEU A 299 -22.47 -25.60 -13.98
N GLU A 300 -22.63 -26.94 -14.00
CA GLU A 300 -23.90 -27.58 -13.71
C GLU A 300 -24.44 -27.02 -12.38
N GLY A 301 -25.61 -26.38 -12.41
CA GLY A 301 -26.27 -25.84 -11.23
C GLY A 301 -26.10 -24.36 -10.97
N ALA A 302 -25.29 -23.61 -11.72
CA ALA A 302 -25.11 -22.15 -11.49
C ALA A 302 -26.40 -21.35 -11.76
N GLY A 303 -27.28 -21.81 -12.69
CA GLY A 303 -28.53 -21.12 -12.99
C GLY A 303 -28.30 -19.61 -13.34
N GLY A 304 -29.34 -18.81 -13.24
CA GLY A 304 -29.28 -17.36 -13.51
C GLY A 304 -28.56 -16.51 -12.46
N ARG A 305 -27.69 -17.08 -11.62
CA ARG A 305 -27.03 -16.41 -10.49
C ARG A 305 -25.52 -16.22 -10.68
N LEU A 306 -24.98 -16.64 -11.82
CA LEU A 306 -23.58 -16.40 -12.19
C LEU A 306 -23.48 -15.12 -13.01
N TYR A 307 -22.63 -14.21 -12.55
CA TYR A 307 -22.41 -12.92 -13.21
C TYR A 307 -20.93 -12.65 -13.38
N ARG A 308 -20.58 -12.05 -14.52
CA ARG A 308 -19.36 -11.26 -14.64
C ARG A 308 -19.62 -9.90 -14.00
N LEU A 309 -18.70 -9.38 -13.20
CA LEU A 309 -18.77 -7.99 -12.71
C LEU A 309 -18.02 -7.10 -13.68
N GLY A 310 -18.72 -6.18 -14.33
CA GLY A 310 -18.19 -5.22 -15.30
C GLY A 310 -18.18 -3.82 -14.77
N GLY A 311 -17.16 -3.04 -15.10
CA GLY A 311 -17.11 -1.61 -14.84
C GLY A 311 -17.85 -0.82 -15.93
N ASN A 312 -18.03 0.49 -15.70
CA ASN A 312 -18.74 1.38 -16.61
C ASN A 312 -17.83 2.21 -17.54
N SER A 313 -16.54 1.86 -17.65
CA SER A 313 -15.67 2.50 -18.65
C SER A 313 -15.84 1.89 -20.04
N CYS A 314 -15.35 2.61 -21.08
CA CYS A 314 -15.31 2.09 -22.45
C CYS A 314 -14.13 1.13 -22.72
N LEU A 315 -13.35 0.76 -21.73
CA LEU A 315 -12.31 -0.26 -21.86
C LEU A 315 -12.97 -1.63 -21.86
N SER A 316 -12.83 -2.39 -22.96
CA SER A 316 -13.45 -3.72 -23.06
C SER A 316 -12.98 -4.73 -22.02
N GLY A 317 -11.78 -4.54 -21.45
CA GLY A 317 -11.22 -5.33 -20.35
C GLY A 317 -11.61 -4.84 -18.95
N ASP A 318 -12.48 -3.84 -18.83
CA ASP A 318 -12.91 -3.29 -17.53
C ASP A 318 -13.96 -4.21 -16.87
N TRP A 319 -13.51 -5.38 -16.46
CA TRP A 319 -14.31 -6.36 -15.73
C TRP A 319 -13.42 -7.22 -14.84
N MET A 320 -13.99 -7.76 -13.75
CA MET A 320 -13.27 -8.52 -12.75
C MET A 320 -14.02 -9.79 -12.38
N GLY A 321 -13.58 -10.90 -12.95
CA GLY A 321 -13.99 -12.26 -12.60
C GLY A 321 -15.46 -12.60 -12.82
N TYR A 322 -15.76 -13.84 -12.45
CA TYR A 322 -17.10 -14.41 -12.42
C TYR A 322 -17.48 -14.74 -10.98
N TRP A 323 -18.70 -14.37 -10.63
CA TRP A 323 -19.17 -14.44 -9.25
C TRP A 323 -20.51 -15.14 -9.17
N GLN A 324 -20.60 -16.14 -8.30
CA GLN A 324 -21.82 -16.89 -7.99
C GLN A 324 -22.50 -16.23 -6.79
N PHE A 325 -23.69 -15.70 -7.02
CA PHE A 325 -24.56 -15.16 -5.96
C PHE A 325 -25.56 -16.22 -5.50
N ASP A 326 -26.19 -16.03 -4.36
CA ASP A 326 -27.27 -16.88 -3.84
C ASP A 326 -28.65 -16.52 -4.42
N HIS A 327 -28.75 -15.37 -5.12
CA HIS A 327 -29.95 -14.86 -5.77
C HIS A 327 -29.63 -14.25 -7.15
N GLU A 328 -30.67 -13.83 -7.88
CA GLU A 328 -30.51 -13.06 -9.12
C GLU A 328 -30.36 -11.57 -8.80
N LEU A 329 -29.28 -10.96 -9.32
CA LEU A 329 -28.99 -9.54 -9.15
C LEU A 329 -30.06 -8.68 -9.83
N GLN A 330 -30.35 -7.51 -9.24
CA GLN A 330 -31.26 -6.49 -9.73
C GLN A 330 -30.51 -5.18 -9.99
N VAL A 331 -30.98 -4.41 -10.97
CA VAL A 331 -30.52 -3.03 -11.17
C VAL A 331 -30.83 -2.21 -9.89
N GLY A 332 -29.86 -1.45 -9.42
CA GLY A 332 -29.93 -0.71 -8.16
C GLY A 332 -29.45 -1.48 -6.92
N GLU A 333 -29.17 -2.78 -7.06
CA GLU A 333 -28.62 -3.58 -5.98
C GLU A 333 -27.17 -3.23 -5.69
N GLN A 334 -26.77 -3.23 -4.41
CA GLN A 334 -25.41 -2.92 -4.00
C GLN A 334 -24.48 -4.13 -4.10
N ILE A 335 -23.32 -3.90 -4.67
CA ILE A 335 -22.18 -4.82 -4.69
C ILE A 335 -21.08 -4.24 -3.79
N ILE A 336 -20.65 -5.03 -2.82
CA ILE A 336 -19.70 -4.61 -1.80
C ILE A 336 -18.39 -5.38 -1.96
N PHE A 337 -17.33 -4.65 -2.30
CA PHE A 337 -15.97 -5.17 -2.40
C PHE A 337 -15.26 -4.94 -1.07
N GLU A 338 -14.82 -6.00 -0.42
CA GLU A 338 -14.15 -5.93 0.88
C GLU A 338 -12.69 -5.47 0.75
N ASP A 339 -12.18 -4.88 1.82
CA ASP A 339 -10.76 -4.49 1.96
C ASP A 339 -10.23 -3.52 0.88
N MET A 340 -11.02 -2.47 0.57
CA MET A 340 -10.73 -1.53 -0.51
C MET A 340 -10.14 -0.19 -0.02
N ILE A 341 -9.61 -0.10 1.21
CA ILE A 341 -9.15 1.18 1.77
C ILE A 341 -7.66 1.44 1.54
N HIS A 342 -6.81 0.41 1.58
CA HIS A 342 -5.39 0.56 1.31
C HIS A 342 -5.07 0.38 -0.19
N TYR A 343 -4.00 0.99 -0.67
CA TYR A 343 -3.56 1.05 -2.08
C TYR A 343 -4.65 1.52 -3.06
N THR A 344 -5.83 0.94 -3.04
CA THR A 344 -6.94 1.26 -3.95
C THR A 344 -7.25 2.75 -3.95
N THR A 345 -7.39 3.38 -2.78
CA THR A 345 -7.72 4.81 -2.67
C THR A 345 -6.62 5.76 -3.16
N VAL A 346 -5.38 5.32 -3.22
CA VAL A 346 -4.22 6.12 -3.66
C VAL A 346 -3.81 5.87 -5.12
N LYS A 347 -4.39 4.85 -5.78
CA LYS A 347 -4.07 4.46 -7.17
C LYS A 347 -5.18 4.78 -8.17
N THR A 348 -6.19 5.53 -7.78
CA THR A 348 -7.34 5.87 -8.64
C THR A 348 -6.97 6.80 -9.79
N ASN A 349 -7.72 6.70 -10.88
CA ASN A 349 -7.66 7.60 -12.02
C ASN A 349 -9.06 7.93 -12.55
N THR A 350 -9.15 8.81 -13.55
CA THR A 350 -10.42 9.31 -14.12
C THR A 350 -10.50 9.02 -15.63
N PHE A 351 -10.09 7.85 -16.06
CA PHE A 351 -10.27 7.44 -17.46
C PHE A 351 -11.74 7.54 -17.87
N ASN A 352 -12.02 7.95 -19.09
CA ASN A 352 -13.35 8.29 -19.62
C ASN A 352 -14.11 9.41 -18.87
N GLY A 353 -13.47 10.15 -17.96
CA GLY A 353 -14.15 11.13 -17.12
C GLY A 353 -15.02 10.51 -16.03
N ILE A 354 -14.79 9.23 -15.69
CA ILE A 354 -15.52 8.57 -14.62
C ILE A 354 -15.11 9.21 -13.29
N THR A 355 -16.10 9.65 -12.53
CA THR A 355 -15.90 10.31 -11.24
C THR A 355 -15.36 9.31 -10.21
N HIS A 356 -14.40 9.73 -9.40
CA HIS A 356 -13.92 8.94 -8.28
C HIS A 356 -15.03 8.60 -7.31
N PRO A 357 -15.02 7.39 -6.70
CA PRO A 357 -15.90 7.09 -5.57
C PRO A 357 -15.74 8.12 -4.45
N SER A 358 -16.86 8.52 -3.85
CA SER A 358 -16.83 9.33 -2.64
C SER A 358 -16.06 8.63 -1.53
N ILE A 359 -15.57 9.38 -0.54
CA ILE A 359 -14.87 8.82 0.63
C ILE A 359 -15.67 9.17 1.86
N ALA A 360 -16.05 8.17 2.64
CA ALA A 360 -16.79 8.33 3.88
C ALA A 360 -16.10 7.60 5.04
N MET A 361 -16.43 8.00 6.27
CA MET A 361 -16.01 7.32 7.49
C MET A 361 -17.23 6.90 8.30
N LEU A 362 -17.27 5.63 8.65
CA LEU A 362 -18.20 5.10 9.65
C LEU A 362 -17.52 5.21 11.02
N HIS A 363 -18.01 6.15 11.82
CA HIS A 363 -17.47 6.40 13.16
C HIS A 363 -17.81 5.28 14.15
N SER A 364 -17.07 5.23 15.26
CA SER A 364 -17.26 4.23 16.31
C SER A 364 -18.62 4.34 17.00
N ASP A 365 -19.30 5.48 16.93
CA ASP A 365 -20.66 5.69 17.44
C ASP A 365 -21.77 5.28 16.45
N GLY A 366 -21.38 4.80 15.25
CA GLY A 366 -22.29 4.40 14.18
C GLY A 366 -22.72 5.53 13.25
N SER A 367 -22.26 6.75 13.46
CA SER A 367 -22.51 7.87 12.52
C SER A 367 -21.66 7.73 11.26
N LEU A 368 -22.21 8.16 10.12
CA LEU A 368 -21.54 8.12 8.83
C LEU A 368 -21.23 9.54 8.38
N GLU A 369 -19.94 9.86 8.21
CA GLU A 369 -19.46 11.16 7.75
C GLU A 369 -18.97 11.08 6.31
N LEU A 370 -19.41 11.99 5.43
CA LEU A 370 -18.88 12.17 4.09
C LEU A 370 -17.58 12.98 4.17
N LEU A 371 -16.43 12.34 3.97
CA LEU A 371 -15.13 13.02 4.01
C LEU A 371 -14.83 13.77 2.71
N ARG A 372 -15.13 13.19 1.56
CA ARG A 372 -14.87 13.78 0.24
C ARG A 372 -15.91 13.30 -0.77
N GLU A 373 -16.43 14.22 -1.54
CA GLU A 373 -17.18 13.99 -2.76
C GLU A 373 -16.39 14.58 -3.93
N PHE A 374 -16.37 13.85 -5.05
CA PHE A 374 -15.69 14.29 -6.27
C PHE A 374 -16.71 14.73 -7.31
N THR A 375 -16.36 15.78 -8.05
CA THR A 375 -17.27 16.43 -9.00
C THR A 375 -16.67 16.50 -10.41
N TYR A 376 -17.44 17.01 -11.36
CA TYR A 376 -16.96 17.27 -12.72
C TYR A 376 -15.74 18.20 -12.74
N GLU A 377 -15.65 19.16 -11.81
CA GLU A 377 -14.54 20.10 -11.69
C GLU A 377 -13.22 19.37 -11.42
N ASP A 378 -13.21 18.32 -10.57
CA ASP A 378 -12.03 17.51 -10.29
C ASP A 378 -11.47 16.85 -11.57
N TYR A 379 -12.34 16.44 -12.49
CA TYR A 379 -11.94 15.92 -13.79
C TYR A 379 -11.46 17.02 -14.74
N ARG A 380 -12.27 18.09 -14.90
CA ARG A 380 -11.98 19.19 -15.81
C ARG A 380 -10.64 19.85 -15.48
N ASP A 381 -10.42 20.22 -14.21
CA ASP A 381 -9.26 20.99 -13.76
C ASP A 381 -7.95 20.19 -13.83
N ARG A 382 -8.05 18.86 -13.97
CA ARG A 382 -6.91 18.01 -14.24
C ARG A 382 -6.50 18.03 -15.71
N MET A 383 -7.37 18.41 -16.62
CA MET A 383 -7.15 18.31 -18.06
C MET A 383 -6.51 19.58 -18.67
N ASP A 384 -6.46 20.68 -17.94
CA ASP A 384 -5.91 21.98 -18.39
C ASP A 384 -4.80 22.49 -17.46
#